data_ea6819ae25265ca8830251ea2ced5f73
#
_entry.id   ea6819ae25265ca8830251ea2ced5f73
#
_cell.length_a   1.000
_cell.length_b   1.000
_cell.length_c   1.000
_cell.angle_alpha   90.00
_cell.angle_beta   90.00
_cell.angle_gamma   90.00
#
_symmetry.space_group_name_H-M   'P 1'
#
loop_
_entity.id
_entity.type
_entity.pdbx_description
1 polymer ?
#
loop_
_entity_poly.entity_id
_entity_poly.type
_entity_poly.pdbx_seq_one_letter_code
_entity_poly.pdbx_strand_id
1 'polypeptide(L)'
;YTDWTVGHVHAGALGWVGLITMGSLYYLIPRLFGKEKMHSIKAIELHFWLATIGIVLYIAAMWIAGVMQGLMWRAVNDDGTLTYTFVESVKATYPFYVIRVTGGALYLTGMLIMAWNVAVTALSGRSVNVAIPTLKPAHA
;
A
#
# COMPACT_ATOMS: atom_id res chain seq x y z
N TYR A 1 -21.78 -1.56 6.70
CA TYR A 1 -20.56 -1.01 6.09
C TYR A 1 -19.77 -0.25 7.16
N THR A 2 -18.66 -0.86 7.60
CA THR A 2 -17.76 -0.29 8.60
C THR A 2 -16.40 0.01 7.95
N ASP A 3 -15.47 0.56 8.73
CA ASP A 3 -14.07 0.76 8.30
C ASP A 3 -13.36 -0.54 7.90
N TRP A 4 -13.88 -1.70 8.29
CA TRP A 4 -13.40 -2.99 7.81
C TRP A 4 -13.43 -3.11 6.29
N THR A 5 -14.52 -2.66 5.66
CA THR A 5 -14.65 -2.65 4.18
C THR A 5 -13.59 -1.75 3.54
N VAL A 6 -13.30 -0.59 4.15
CA VAL A 6 -12.23 0.31 3.70
C VAL A 6 -10.86 -0.39 3.78
N GLY A 7 -10.59 -1.06 4.91
CA GLY A 7 -9.35 -1.85 5.08
C GLY A 7 -9.23 -2.96 4.04
N HIS A 8 -10.31 -3.70 3.76
CA HIS A 8 -10.33 -4.77 2.77
C HIS A 8 -10.04 -4.27 1.35
N VAL A 9 -10.70 -3.20 0.92
CA VAL A 9 -10.46 -2.59 -0.40
C VAL A 9 -9.03 -2.11 -0.55
N HIS A 10 -8.47 -1.45 0.46
CA HIS A 10 -7.09 -0.96 0.41
C HIS A 10 -6.06 -2.09 0.50
N ALA A 11 -6.37 -3.20 1.16
CA ALA A 11 -5.54 -4.41 1.11
C ALA A 11 -5.40 -4.93 -0.34
N GLY A 12 -6.49 -4.94 -1.08
CA GLY A 12 -6.47 -5.31 -2.50
C GLY A 12 -5.78 -4.27 -3.38
N ALA A 13 -6.23 -3.02 -3.31
CA ALA A 13 -5.78 -1.96 -4.22
C ALA A 13 -4.32 -1.54 -3.97
N LEU A 14 -3.93 -1.25 -2.74
CA LEU A 14 -2.60 -0.76 -2.40
C LEU A 14 -1.65 -1.88 -2.00
N GLY A 15 -2.14 -2.89 -1.28
CA GLY A 15 -1.33 -4.05 -0.90
C GLY A 15 -1.08 -4.96 -2.09
N TRP A 16 -2.11 -5.61 -2.60
CA TRP A 16 -1.96 -6.60 -3.67
C TRP A 16 -1.58 -5.98 -5.01
N VAL A 17 -2.49 -5.22 -5.60
CA VAL A 17 -2.29 -4.65 -6.96
C VAL A 17 -1.15 -3.63 -6.95
N GLY A 18 -1.09 -2.77 -5.94
CA GLY A 18 -0.06 -1.74 -5.83
C GLY A 18 1.34 -2.33 -5.78
N LEU A 19 1.64 -3.21 -4.84
CA LEU A 19 3.00 -3.76 -4.66
C LEU A 19 3.44 -4.60 -5.85
N ILE A 20 2.54 -5.39 -6.48
CA ILE A 20 2.87 -6.14 -7.70
C ILE A 20 3.19 -5.18 -8.86
N THR A 21 2.39 -4.14 -9.04
CA THR A 21 2.62 -3.14 -10.10
C THR A 21 3.95 -2.43 -9.91
N MET A 22 4.27 -2.02 -8.67
CA MET A 22 5.54 -1.36 -8.35
C MET A 22 6.75 -2.28 -8.59
N GLY A 23 6.65 -3.56 -8.21
CA GLY A 23 7.67 -4.56 -8.50
C GLY A 23 7.89 -4.75 -10.01
N SER A 24 6.79 -4.79 -10.78
CA SER A 24 6.84 -4.87 -12.24
C SER A 24 7.50 -3.63 -12.86
N LEU A 25 7.22 -2.44 -12.36
CA LEU A 25 7.85 -1.20 -12.85
C LEU A 25 9.35 -1.19 -12.59
N TYR A 26 9.82 -1.66 -11.45
CA TYR A 26 11.26 -1.77 -11.18
C TYR A 26 11.98 -2.73 -12.13
N TYR A 27 11.28 -3.72 -12.64
CA TYR A 27 11.80 -4.63 -13.66
C TYR A 27 11.75 -4.04 -15.07
N LEU A 28 10.65 -3.38 -15.44
CA LEU A 28 10.38 -2.91 -16.80
C LEU A 28 11.08 -1.59 -17.11
N ILE A 29 11.08 -0.62 -16.19
CA ILE A 29 11.57 0.74 -16.45
C ILE A 29 13.03 0.76 -16.95
N PRO A 30 14.00 0.08 -16.33
CA PRO A 30 15.36 0.07 -16.85
C PRO A 30 15.40 -0.45 -18.30
N ARG A 31 14.67 -1.53 -18.58
CA ARG A 31 14.64 -2.16 -19.91
C ARG A 31 14.04 -1.26 -20.97
N LEU A 32 12.92 -0.61 -20.68
CA LEU A 32 12.23 0.30 -21.61
C LEU A 32 13.09 1.51 -21.95
N PHE A 33 13.88 2.01 -21.00
CA PHE A 33 14.77 3.16 -21.20
C PHE A 33 16.22 2.78 -21.53
N GLY A 34 16.48 1.51 -21.87
CA GLY A 34 17.81 1.03 -22.24
C GLY A 34 18.84 1.18 -21.12
N LYS A 35 18.44 0.99 -19.87
CA LYS A 35 19.31 1.06 -18.70
C LYS A 35 19.62 -0.34 -18.18
N GLU A 36 20.80 -0.54 -17.66
CA GLU A 36 21.19 -1.84 -17.08
C GLU A 36 20.43 -2.14 -15.78
N LYS A 37 20.21 -1.11 -14.96
CA LYS A 37 19.54 -1.22 -13.65
C LYS A 37 18.86 0.08 -13.26
N MET A 38 18.04 0.04 -12.22
CA MET A 38 17.49 1.23 -11.59
C MET A 38 18.60 2.12 -11.00
N HIS A 39 18.35 3.43 -10.98
CA HIS A 39 19.30 4.42 -10.48
C HIS A 39 19.79 4.08 -9.05
N SER A 40 18.90 3.74 -8.17
CA SER A 40 19.23 3.43 -6.77
C SER A 40 18.52 2.16 -6.28
N ILE A 41 19.28 1.13 -5.97
CA ILE A 41 18.77 -0.10 -5.33
C ILE A 41 18.35 0.17 -3.89
N LYS A 42 19.09 1.03 -3.17
CA LYS A 42 18.71 1.43 -1.79
C LYS A 42 17.37 2.14 -1.73
N ALA A 43 17.05 2.94 -2.76
CA ALA A 43 15.74 3.59 -2.85
C ALA A 43 14.60 2.58 -3.08
N ILE A 44 14.85 1.49 -3.82
CA ILE A 44 13.89 0.38 -3.97
C ILE A 44 13.62 -0.27 -2.62
N GLU A 45 14.68 -0.61 -1.90
CA GLU A 45 14.58 -1.24 -0.58
C GLU A 45 13.84 -0.34 0.43
N LEU A 46 14.19 0.94 0.46
CA LEU A 46 13.53 1.92 1.33
C LEU A 46 12.04 2.07 0.98
N HIS A 47 11.70 2.20 -0.31
CA HIS A 47 10.32 2.22 -0.76
C HIS A 47 9.57 0.96 -0.32
N PHE A 48 10.15 -0.22 -0.55
CA PHE A 48 9.52 -1.50 -0.19
C PHE A 48 9.14 -1.55 1.29
N TRP A 49 10.07 -1.19 2.17
CA TRP A 49 9.80 -1.23 3.62
C TRP A 49 8.81 -0.17 4.05
N LEU A 50 8.93 1.07 3.57
CA LEU A 50 7.98 2.14 3.90
C LEU A 50 6.56 1.81 3.40
N ALA A 51 6.43 1.32 2.17
CA ALA A 51 5.14 0.94 1.61
C ALA A 51 4.53 -0.26 2.34
N THR A 52 5.33 -1.29 2.63
CA THR A 52 4.86 -2.50 3.33
C THR A 52 4.42 -2.19 4.75
N ILE A 53 5.25 -1.50 5.54
CA ILE A 53 4.89 -1.13 6.91
C ILE A 53 3.68 -0.18 6.89
N GLY A 54 3.69 0.79 5.97
CA GLY A 54 2.61 1.76 5.83
C GLY A 54 1.26 1.10 5.55
N ILE A 55 1.20 0.18 4.57
CA ILE A 55 -0.06 -0.49 4.23
C ILE A 55 -0.51 -1.47 5.31
N VAL A 56 0.39 -2.17 5.98
CA VAL A 56 0.05 -3.07 7.10
C VAL A 56 -0.57 -2.29 8.26
N LEU A 57 0.03 -1.16 8.66
CA LEU A 57 -0.53 -0.29 9.70
C LEU A 57 -1.91 0.24 9.31
N TYR A 58 -2.06 0.68 8.06
CA TYR A 58 -3.32 1.19 7.54
C TYR A 58 -4.43 0.13 7.61
N ILE A 59 -4.17 -1.06 7.07
CA ILE A 59 -5.15 -2.15 7.00
C ILE A 59 -5.51 -2.64 8.40
N ALA A 60 -4.52 -2.87 9.26
CA ALA A 60 -4.75 -3.33 10.63
C ALA A 60 -5.63 -2.36 11.41
N ALA A 61 -5.32 -1.05 11.34
CA ALA A 61 -6.12 -0.02 11.99
C ALA A 61 -7.58 -0.04 11.51
N MET A 62 -7.81 -0.15 10.19
CA MET A 62 -9.16 -0.16 9.62
C MET A 62 -9.93 -1.45 9.96
N TRP A 63 -9.28 -2.60 9.97
CA TRP A 63 -9.94 -3.85 10.35
C TRP A 63 -10.36 -3.86 11.81
N ILE A 64 -9.47 -3.44 12.72
CA ILE A 64 -9.79 -3.36 14.15
C ILE A 64 -10.90 -2.33 14.40
N ALA A 65 -10.77 -1.13 13.83
CA ALA A 65 -11.80 -0.09 13.93
C ALA A 65 -13.14 -0.57 13.39
N GLY A 66 -13.14 -1.24 12.24
CA GLY A 66 -14.36 -1.72 11.58
C GLY A 66 -15.08 -2.82 12.35
N VAL A 67 -14.34 -3.74 12.98
CA VAL A 67 -14.93 -4.76 13.88
C VAL A 67 -15.53 -4.07 15.12
N MET A 68 -14.80 -3.15 15.73
CA MET A 68 -15.28 -2.38 16.88
C MET A 68 -16.54 -1.59 16.55
N GLN A 69 -16.58 -0.87 15.44
CA GLN A 69 -17.78 -0.16 14.96
C GLN A 69 -18.97 -1.11 14.84
N GLY A 70 -18.78 -2.26 14.17
CA GLY A 70 -19.84 -3.24 13.99
C GLY A 70 -20.38 -3.79 15.32
N LEU A 71 -19.51 -4.02 16.31
CA LEU A 71 -19.91 -4.43 17.64
C LEU A 71 -20.69 -3.33 18.39
N MET A 72 -20.24 -2.09 18.31
CA MET A 72 -20.91 -0.95 18.95
C MET A 72 -22.28 -0.66 18.34
N TRP A 73 -22.40 -0.74 17.02
CA TRP A 73 -23.67 -0.44 16.31
C TRP A 73 -24.75 -1.50 16.53
N ARG A 74 -24.37 -2.72 16.87
CA ARG A 74 -25.33 -3.79 17.16
C ARG A 74 -25.63 -3.97 18.67
N ALA A 75 -24.95 -3.24 19.52
CA ALA A 75 -25.18 -3.31 20.96
C ALA A 75 -26.49 -2.60 21.32
N VAL A 76 -27.42 -3.35 21.89
CA VAL A 76 -28.72 -2.85 22.35
C VAL A 76 -28.92 -3.21 23.81
N ASN A 77 -29.61 -2.34 24.53
CA ASN A 77 -30.02 -2.53 25.92
C ASN A 77 -31.27 -3.44 25.96
N ASP A 78 -31.64 -3.91 27.16
CA ASP A 78 -32.83 -4.78 27.36
C ASP A 78 -34.13 -4.11 26.93
N ASP A 79 -34.20 -2.78 26.97
CA ASP A 79 -35.35 -1.97 26.52
C ASP A 79 -35.36 -1.72 24.99
N GLY A 80 -34.41 -2.26 24.24
CA GLY A 80 -34.28 -2.10 22.80
C GLY A 80 -33.62 -0.81 22.32
N THR A 81 -33.15 0.05 23.25
CA THR A 81 -32.38 1.25 22.89
C THR A 81 -30.94 0.93 22.54
N LEU A 82 -30.27 1.79 21.76
CA LEU A 82 -28.85 1.62 21.45
C LEU A 82 -27.99 1.86 22.71
N THR A 83 -27.05 0.95 22.96
CA THR A 83 -26.10 1.09 24.07
C THR A 83 -25.12 2.24 23.85
N TYR A 84 -24.71 2.46 22.60
CA TYR A 84 -23.77 3.51 22.21
C TYR A 84 -24.41 4.51 21.27
N THR A 85 -24.16 5.78 21.49
CA THR A 85 -24.51 6.83 20.55
C THR A 85 -23.58 6.81 19.33
N PHE A 86 -24.03 7.42 18.23
CA PHE A 86 -23.19 7.58 17.04
C PHE A 86 -21.86 8.32 17.36
N VAL A 87 -21.92 9.36 18.20
CA VAL A 87 -20.77 10.17 18.58
C VAL A 87 -19.75 9.35 19.39
N GLU A 88 -20.22 8.49 20.28
CA GLU A 88 -19.33 7.59 21.06
C GLU A 88 -18.65 6.60 20.14
N SER A 89 -19.34 6.02 19.16
CA SER A 89 -18.76 5.13 18.16
C SER A 89 -17.68 5.84 17.33
N VAL A 90 -17.93 7.08 16.89
CA VAL A 90 -16.93 7.87 16.15
C VAL A 90 -15.72 8.19 17.01
N LYS A 91 -15.91 8.61 18.26
CA LYS A 91 -14.80 8.92 19.19
C LYS A 91 -13.91 7.69 19.43
N ALA A 92 -14.51 6.51 19.55
CA ALA A 92 -13.78 5.26 19.77
C ALA A 92 -12.86 4.90 18.57
N THR A 93 -13.12 5.40 17.36
CA THR A 93 -12.28 5.15 16.18
C THR A 93 -11.07 6.09 16.06
N TYR A 94 -11.01 7.20 16.80
CA TYR A 94 -9.94 8.19 16.66
C TYR A 94 -8.51 7.63 16.78
N PRO A 95 -8.18 6.76 17.74
CA PRO A 95 -6.83 6.20 17.83
C PRO A 95 -6.42 5.45 16.55
N PHE A 96 -7.36 4.73 15.94
CA PHE A 96 -7.12 3.99 14.70
C PHE A 96 -6.95 4.92 13.51
N TYR A 97 -7.62 6.06 13.49
CA TYR A 97 -7.44 7.07 12.46
C TYR A 97 -6.05 7.72 12.52
N VAL A 98 -5.48 7.90 13.71
CA VAL A 98 -4.08 8.35 13.83
C VAL A 98 -3.12 7.32 13.25
N ILE A 99 -3.31 6.03 13.56
CA ILE A 99 -2.50 4.94 12.99
C ILE A 99 -2.67 4.88 11.47
N ARG A 100 -3.89 5.01 10.97
CA ARG A 100 -4.22 5.05 9.55
C ARG A 100 -3.49 6.20 8.83
N VAL A 101 -3.52 7.41 9.39
CA VAL A 101 -2.83 8.57 8.81
C VAL A 101 -1.31 8.35 8.78
N THR A 102 -0.74 7.81 9.86
CA THR A 102 0.68 7.46 9.93
C THR A 102 1.05 6.42 8.87
N GLY A 103 0.26 5.34 8.76
CA GLY A 103 0.46 4.31 7.74
C GLY A 103 0.37 4.87 6.31
N GLY A 104 -0.63 5.72 6.06
CA GLY A 104 -0.80 6.41 4.78
C GLY A 104 0.36 7.34 4.43
N ALA A 105 0.89 8.07 5.41
CA ALA A 105 2.05 8.95 5.23
C ALA A 105 3.32 8.16 4.89
N LEU A 106 3.56 7.03 5.56
CA LEU A 106 4.67 6.14 5.23
C LEU A 106 4.55 5.58 3.81
N TYR A 107 3.37 5.10 3.44
CA TYR A 107 3.10 4.59 2.10
C TYR A 107 3.35 5.67 1.03
N LEU A 108 2.79 6.87 1.22
CA LEU A 108 2.99 7.99 0.31
C LEU A 108 4.46 8.39 0.18
N THR A 109 5.20 8.44 1.30
CA THR A 109 6.63 8.74 1.28
C THR A 109 7.40 7.70 0.46
N GLY A 110 7.09 6.41 0.64
CA GLY A 110 7.64 5.34 -0.18
C GLY A 110 7.36 5.57 -1.68
N MET A 111 6.12 5.92 -2.03
CA MET A 111 5.72 6.20 -3.41
C MET A 111 6.48 7.39 -4.03
N LEU A 112 6.72 8.45 -3.27
CA LEU A 112 7.51 9.60 -3.73
C LEU A 112 8.96 9.21 -4.00
N ILE A 113 9.57 8.39 -3.14
CA ILE A 113 10.92 7.83 -3.34
C ILE A 113 10.96 6.97 -4.61
N MET A 114 9.95 6.12 -4.83
CA MET A 114 9.81 5.33 -6.05
C MET A 114 9.72 6.22 -7.29
N ALA A 115 8.82 7.20 -7.28
CA ALA A 115 8.61 8.11 -8.40
C ALA A 115 9.91 8.85 -8.77
N TRP A 116 10.63 9.35 -7.77
CA TRP A 116 11.94 9.95 -7.96
C TRP A 116 12.93 8.97 -8.60
N ASN A 117 13.06 7.75 -8.06
CA ASN A 117 14.00 6.74 -8.58
C ASN A 117 13.68 6.33 -10.02
N VAL A 118 12.39 6.19 -10.35
CA VAL A 118 11.92 5.93 -11.71
C VAL A 118 12.26 7.09 -12.64
N ALA A 119 11.95 8.33 -12.25
CA ALA A 119 12.23 9.51 -13.05
C ALA A 119 13.73 9.67 -13.35
N VAL A 120 14.58 9.54 -12.32
CA VAL A 120 16.03 9.61 -12.50
C VAL A 120 16.53 8.46 -13.39
N THR A 121 16.01 7.24 -13.23
CA THR A 121 16.39 6.11 -14.08
C THR A 121 16.04 6.37 -15.56
N ALA A 122 14.86 6.90 -15.81
CA ALA A 122 14.40 7.16 -17.19
C ALA A 122 15.15 8.32 -17.85
N LEU A 123 15.38 9.41 -17.10
CA LEU A 123 15.88 10.67 -17.64
C LEU A 123 17.41 10.80 -17.64
N SER A 124 18.13 10.03 -16.80
CA SER A 124 19.58 10.16 -16.63
C SER A 124 20.34 8.92 -17.10
N GLY A 125 21.65 9.12 -17.32
CA GLY A 125 22.59 8.06 -17.68
C GLY A 125 22.58 7.66 -19.14
N ARG A 126 23.62 6.92 -19.54
CA ARG A 126 23.83 6.45 -20.91
C ARG A 126 22.93 5.21 -21.17
N SER A 127 22.25 5.17 -22.30
CA SER A 127 21.56 3.96 -22.72
C SER A 127 22.53 2.85 -23.11
N VAL A 128 22.23 1.64 -22.74
CA VAL A 128 22.96 0.42 -23.12
C VAL A 128 22.00 -0.51 -23.86
N ASN A 129 22.51 -1.26 -24.83
CA ASN A 129 21.71 -2.31 -25.45
C ASN A 129 21.53 -3.46 -24.47
N VAL A 130 20.41 -3.48 -23.78
CA VAL A 130 20.02 -4.61 -22.94
C VAL A 130 19.28 -5.63 -23.79
N ALA A 131 19.87 -6.80 -23.97
CA ALA A 131 19.20 -7.88 -24.70
C ALA A 131 17.90 -8.28 -23.96
N ILE A 132 16.80 -8.32 -24.70
CA ILE A 132 15.53 -8.86 -24.18
C ILE A 132 15.76 -10.37 -23.97
N PRO A 133 15.53 -10.92 -22.76
CA PRO A 133 15.66 -12.35 -22.54
C PRO A 133 14.73 -13.11 -23.49
N THR A 134 15.29 -13.84 -24.44
CA THR A 134 14.51 -14.78 -25.24
C THR A 134 14.18 -16.00 -24.41
N LEU A 135 12.92 -16.36 -24.33
CA LEU A 135 12.52 -17.65 -23.76
C LEU A 135 13.24 -18.76 -24.52
N LYS A 136 14.06 -19.55 -23.83
CA LYS A 136 14.56 -20.80 -24.42
C LYS A 136 13.32 -21.65 -24.75
N PRO A 137 13.19 -22.18 -25.97
CA PRO A 137 12.12 -23.13 -26.26
C PRO A 137 12.19 -24.25 -25.25
N ALA A 138 11.06 -24.57 -24.61
CA ALA A 138 10.97 -25.77 -23.81
C ALA A 138 11.31 -26.93 -24.74
N HIS A 139 12.36 -27.69 -24.44
CA HIS A 139 12.71 -28.87 -25.19
C HIS A 139 11.49 -29.81 -25.14
N ALA A 140 10.89 -30.04 -26.31
CA ALA A 140 9.89 -31.08 -26.50
C ALA A 140 10.53 -32.46 -26.28
#